data_70eeac0105428664e7f3ff853195172e
#
_entry.id   70eeac0105428664e7f3ff853195172e
#
_cell.length_a   1.000
_cell.length_b   1.000
_cell.length_c   1.000
_cell.angle_alpha   90.00
_cell.angle_beta   90.00
_cell.angle_gamma   90.00
#
_symmetry.space_group_name_H-M   'P 1'
#
loop_
_entity.id
_entity.type
_entity.pdbx_description
1 polymer ?
#
loop_
_entity_poly.entity_id
_entity_poly.type
_entity_poly.pdbx_seq_one_letter_code
_entity_poly.pdbx_strand_id
1 'polypeptide(L)'
;MVEPSAKRLPELVVLNRQRSVVLDLAALQARLLRALPLCAVHSADGVYALRSLEEVVVSLVSDRRIAQIHRDFMNISGATDVITFEHGEIIISAQTAMRCAGEYGHSTLEEAALYAIHGLLHLNGFLDGTDHERQAMHAIQERIWLASRG
;
A
#
# COMPACT_ATOMS: atom_id res chain seq x y z
N MET A 1 -3.41 -7.40 30.07
CA MET A 1 -3.39 -7.21 28.61
C MET A 1 -2.01 -6.75 28.20
N VAL A 2 -1.41 -7.43 27.27
CA VAL A 2 -0.09 -7.05 26.78
C VAL A 2 -0.31 -6.19 25.55
N GLU A 3 0.13 -4.94 25.59
CA GLU A 3 0.14 -4.10 24.40
C GLU A 3 1.07 -4.71 23.36
N PRO A 4 0.74 -4.57 22.05
CA PRO A 4 1.66 -5.03 21.02
C PRO A 4 3.01 -4.36 21.25
N SER A 5 4.08 -5.16 21.25
CA SER A 5 5.42 -4.61 21.35
C SER A 5 5.61 -3.53 20.30
N ALA A 6 6.21 -2.39 20.69
CA ALA A 6 6.56 -1.34 19.75
C ALA A 6 7.48 -1.82 18.62
N LYS A 7 8.10 -3.00 18.81
CA LYS A 7 8.98 -3.65 17.82
C LYS A 7 8.27 -4.68 16.97
N ARG A 8 7.01 -5.06 17.30
CA ARG A 8 6.28 -6.04 16.53
C ARG A 8 5.83 -5.44 15.19
N LEU A 9 6.12 -6.15 14.13
CA LEU A 9 5.66 -5.83 12.78
C LEU A 9 4.99 -7.07 12.19
N PRO A 10 3.98 -6.89 11.33
CA PRO A 10 3.40 -8.00 10.59
C PRO A 10 4.42 -8.57 9.59
N GLU A 11 4.21 -9.81 9.20
CA GLU A 11 4.88 -10.34 8.01
C GLU A 11 4.32 -9.63 6.78
N LEU A 12 5.17 -9.37 5.79
CA LEU A 12 4.75 -8.72 4.56
C LEU A 12 5.13 -9.59 3.37
N VAL A 13 4.12 -9.93 2.57
CA VAL A 13 4.28 -10.79 1.40
C VAL A 13 3.76 -10.06 0.16
N VAL A 14 4.51 -10.10 -0.93
CA VAL A 14 4.09 -9.57 -2.23
C VAL A 14 3.75 -10.73 -3.15
N LEU A 15 2.52 -10.74 -3.68
CA LEU A 15 2.04 -11.75 -4.61
C LEU A 15 1.77 -11.12 -5.97
N ASN A 16 2.23 -11.77 -7.02
CA ASN A 16 1.93 -11.36 -8.39
C ASN A 16 0.81 -12.22 -8.96
N ARG A 17 -0.34 -11.61 -9.21
CA ARG A 17 -1.53 -12.27 -9.75
C ARG A 17 -1.93 -11.71 -11.12
N GLN A 18 -0.95 -11.24 -11.90
CA GLN A 18 -1.17 -10.67 -13.23
C GLN A 18 0.01 -11.03 -14.13
N ARG A 19 -0.15 -10.88 -15.44
CA ARG A 19 0.86 -11.27 -16.44
C ARG A 19 1.26 -10.15 -17.39
N SER A 20 0.53 -9.04 -17.40
CA SER A 20 0.71 -7.98 -18.40
C SER A 20 1.91 -7.08 -18.12
N VAL A 21 2.31 -6.94 -16.87
CA VAL A 21 3.37 -6.02 -16.45
C VAL A 21 4.49 -6.83 -15.79
N VAL A 22 5.71 -6.62 -16.25
CA VAL A 22 6.90 -7.25 -15.66
C VAL A 22 7.40 -6.39 -14.52
N LEU A 23 7.51 -7.00 -13.34
CA LEU A 23 8.00 -6.35 -12.12
C LEU A 23 8.97 -7.27 -11.40
N ASP A 24 10.03 -6.67 -10.84
CA ASP A 24 10.93 -7.38 -9.93
C ASP A 24 10.26 -7.46 -8.55
N LEU A 25 9.62 -8.60 -8.29
CA LEU A 25 8.88 -8.82 -7.04
C LEU A 25 9.78 -8.82 -5.82
N ALA A 26 10.97 -9.39 -5.94
CA ALA A 26 11.94 -9.42 -4.84
C ALA A 26 12.39 -8.01 -4.46
N ALA A 27 12.64 -7.16 -5.45
CA ALA A 27 13.01 -5.76 -5.22
C ALA A 27 11.85 -4.97 -4.58
N LEU A 28 10.62 -5.19 -5.04
CA LEU A 28 9.44 -4.56 -4.45
C LEU A 28 9.26 -4.99 -3.00
N GLN A 29 9.35 -6.28 -2.72
CA GLN A 29 9.23 -6.79 -1.36
C GLN A 29 10.33 -6.24 -0.45
N ALA A 30 11.57 -6.20 -0.91
CA ALA A 30 12.68 -5.63 -0.14
C ALA A 30 12.43 -4.17 0.21
N ARG A 31 11.93 -3.39 -0.75
CA ARG A 31 11.59 -1.98 -0.52
C ARG A 31 10.46 -1.83 0.49
N LEU A 32 9.42 -2.63 0.39
CA LEU A 32 8.28 -2.57 1.32
C LEU A 32 8.68 -3.03 2.72
N LEU A 33 9.61 -3.97 2.85
CA LEU A 33 10.16 -4.34 4.15
C LEU A 33 10.93 -3.19 4.80
N ARG A 34 11.58 -2.34 4.01
CA ARG A 34 12.20 -1.10 4.52
C ARG A 34 11.16 -0.05 4.90
N ALA A 35 10.07 0.04 4.14
CA ALA A 35 9.01 1.02 4.39
C ALA A 35 8.15 0.65 5.61
N LEU A 36 7.95 -0.63 5.88
CA LEU A 36 7.03 -1.12 6.90
C LEU A 36 7.30 -0.52 8.30
N PRO A 37 8.54 -0.58 8.84
CA PRO A 37 8.81 0.03 10.14
C PRO A 37 8.62 1.56 10.13
N LEU A 38 8.88 2.20 9.00
CA LEU A 38 8.67 3.65 8.86
C LEU A 38 7.17 4.00 8.91
N CYS A 39 6.31 3.18 8.32
CA CYS A 39 4.86 3.35 8.41
C CYS A 39 4.35 3.06 9.82
N ALA A 40 4.90 2.05 10.47
CA ALA A 40 4.42 1.56 11.75
C ALA A 40 4.59 2.55 12.91
N VAL A 41 5.50 3.50 12.80
CA VAL A 41 5.71 4.54 13.83
C VAL A 41 4.73 5.71 13.70
N HIS A 42 3.98 5.80 12.60
CA HIS A 42 2.97 6.84 12.38
C HIS A 42 1.59 6.27 12.53
N SER A 43 0.81 6.78 13.47
CA SER A 43 -0.59 6.41 13.64
C SER A 43 -1.43 7.68 13.72
N ALA A 44 -2.50 7.75 12.92
CA ALA A 44 -3.39 8.90 12.90
C ALA A 44 -4.32 8.93 14.11
N ASP A 45 -4.66 7.77 14.66
CA ASP A 45 -5.64 7.61 15.73
C ASP A 45 -5.04 7.14 17.07
N GLY A 46 -3.73 6.90 17.11
CA GLY A 46 -3.04 6.40 18.31
C GLY A 46 -3.26 4.92 18.60
N VAL A 47 -3.96 4.19 17.73
CA VAL A 47 -4.25 2.77 17.94
C VAL A 47 -3.13 1.85 17.45
N TYR A 48 -2.38 2.27 16.43
CA TYR A 48 -1.30 1.47 15.83
C TYR A 48 -1.79 0.11 15.31
N ALA A 49 -2.92 0.09 14.61
CA ALA A 49 -3.57 -1.13 14.15
C ALA A 49 -2.67 -1.98 13.24
N LEU A 50 -1.76 -1.37 12.48
CA LEU A 50 -0.81 -2.08 11.64
C LEU A 50 0.04 -3.08 12.44
N ARG A 51 0.45 -2.70 13.65
CA ARG A 51 1.26 -3.57 14.52
C ARG A 51 0.48 -4.77 15.08
N SER A 52 -0.84 -4.69 15.06
CA SER A 52 -1.71 -5.77 15.55
C SER A 52 -1.98 -6.84 14.49
N LEU A 53 -1.65 -6.57 13.23
CA LEU A 53 -1.83 -7.54 12.15
C LEU A 53 -0.71 -8.57 12.19
N GLU A 54 -1.04 -9.83 11.90
CA GLU A 54 -0.04 -10.89 11.77
C GLU A 54 0.64 -10.84 10.41
N GLU A 55 -0.12 -10.49 9.36
CA GLU A 55 0.37 -10.52 7.99
C GLU A 55 -0.26 -9.38 7.19
N VAL A 56 0.52 -8.79 6.30
CA VAL A 56 0.05 -7.91 5.24
C VAL A 56 0.38 -8.56 3.91
N VAL A 57 -0.63 -8.73 3.07
CA VAL A 57 -0.49 -9.29 1.72
C VAL A 57 -0.70 -8.18 0.71
N VAL A 58 0.32 -7.93 -0.09
CA VAL A 58 0.28 -6.97 -1.20
C VAL A 58 0.13 -7.77 -2.48
N SER A 59 -1.02 -7.64 -3.15
CA SER A 59 -1.32 -8.38 -4.38
C SER A 59 -1.30 -7.45 -5.58
N LEU A 60 -0.52 -7.80 -6.58
CA LEU A 60 -0.50 -7.11 -7.87
C LEU A 60 -1.50 -7.80 -8.79
N VAL A 61 -2.47 -7.05 -9.28
CA VAL A 61 -3.55 -7.56 -10.14
C VAL A 61 -3.65 -6.71 -11.41
N SER A 62 -4.48 -7.15 -12.36
CA SER A 62 -4.80 -6.39 -13.57
C SER A 62 -5.85 -5.31 -13.27
N ASP A 63 -5.97 -4.33 -14.17
CA ASP A 63 -7.07 -3.34 -14.13
C ASP A 63 -8.44 -4.03 -14.11
N ARG A 64 -8.60 -5.06 -14.90
CA ARG A 64 -9.86 -5.82 -14.96
C ARG A 64 -10.20 -6.43 -13.60
N ARG A 65 -9.21 -7.02 -12.94
CA ARG A 65 -9.42 -7.66 -11.64
C ARG A 65 -9.71 -6.66 -10.54
N ILE A 66 -8.98 -5.55 -10.49
CA ILE A 66 -9.22 -4.54 -9.46
C ILE A 66 -10.55 -3.82 -9.68
N ALA A 67 -10.97 -3.63 -10.93
CA ALA A 67 -12.29 -3.10 -11.24
C ALA A 67 -13.40 -4.02 -10.73
N GLN A 68 -13.21 -5.33 -10.86
CA GLN A 68 -14.14 -6.34 -10.38
C GLN A 68 -14.25 -6.29 -8.84
N ILE A 69 -13.13 -6.22 -8.16
CA ILE A 69 -13.08 -6.10 -6.70
C ILE A 69 -13.74 -4.80 -6.23
N HIS A 70 -13.45 -3.71 -6.91
CA HIS A 70 -13.99 -2.38 -6.60
C HIS A 70 -15.53 -2.37 -6.70
N ARG A 71 -16.06 -3.03 -7.71
CA ARG A 71 -17.51 -3.17 -7.90
C ARG A 71 -18.12 -4.10 -6.84
N ASP A 72 -17.52 -5.28 -6.64
CA ASP A 72 -18.11 -6.32 -5.81
C ASP A 72 -18.10 -5.99 -4.32
N PHE A 73 -17.05 -5.30 -3.84
CA PHE A 73 -16.86 -5.02 -2.42
C PHE A 73 -17.17 -3.57 -2.04
N MET A 74 -17.09 -2.63 -2.97
CA MET A 74 -17.28 -1.21 -2.69
C MET A 74 -18.43 -0.60 -3.49
N ASN A 75 -19.04 -1.36 -4.39
CA ASN A 75 -20.14 -0.92 -5.26
C ASN A 75 -19.78 0.33 -6.09
N ILE A 76 -18.51 0.41 -6.51
CA ILE A 76 -17.99 1.49 -7.35
C ILE A 76 -17.54 0.88 -8.67
N SER A 77 -17.93 1.48 -9.80
CA SER A 77 -17.52 1.00 -11.11
C SER A 77 -16.16 1.57 -11.53
N GLY A 78 -15.42 0.80 -12.32
CA GLY A 78 -14.16 1.19 -12.90
C GLY A 78 -12.95 0.73 -12.10
N ALA A 79 -11.80 0.77 -12.75
CA ALA A 79 -10.52 0.44 -12.13
C ALA A 79 -10.07 1.57 -11.19
N THR A 80 -9.26 1.21 -10.22
CA THR A 80 -8.59 2.15 -9.33
C THR A 80 -7.12 1.73 -9.21
N ASP A 81 -6.30 2.50 -8.53
CA ASP A 81 -4.88 2.20 -8.34
C ASP A 81 -4.64 1.21 -7.19
N VAL A 82 -5.30 1.42 -6.06
CA VAL A 82 -5.10 0.60 -4.86
C VAL A 82 -6.38 0.48 -4.05
N ILE A 83 -6.61 -0.71 -3.50
CA ILE A 83 -7.69 -0.97 -2.54
C ILE A 83 -7.06 -1.60 -1.31
N THR A 84 -7.40 -1.08 -0.12
CA THR A 84 -6.88 -1.58 1.15
C THR A 84 -8.03 -2.13 1.99
N PHE A 85 -7.90 -3.38 2.43
CA PHE A 85 -8.83 -4.01 3.36
C PHE A 85 -8.22 -4.05 4.76
N GLU A 86 -9.02 -3.74 5.77
CA GLU A 86 -8.57 -3.61 7.16
C GLU A 86 -7.92 -4.86 7.74
N HIS A 87 -8.26 -6.02 7.20
CA HIS A 87 -7.65 -7.28 7.67
C HIS A 87 -6.19 -7.47 7.21
N GLY A 88 -5.65 -6.56 6.41
CA GLY A 88 -4.25 -6.58 6.01
C GLY A 88 -4.00 -6.95 4.56
N GLU A 89 -4.97 -6.74 3.68
CA GLU A 89 -4.81 -6.99 2.25
C GLU A 89 -4.76 -5.69 1.47
N ILE A 90 -3.71 -5.50 0.68
CA ILE A 90 -3.52 -4.32 -0.18
C ILE A 90 -3.49 -4.82 -1.62
N ILE A 91 -4.42 -4.36 -2.45
CA ILE A 91 -4.56 -4.78 -3.84
C ILE A 91 -4.18 -3.62 -4.73
N ILE A 92 -3.24 -3.85 -5.64
CA ILE A 92 -2.64 -2.82 -6.51
C ILE A 92 -2.86 -3.22 -7.96
N SER A 93 -3.30 -2.28 -8.79
CA SER A 93 -3.29 -2.48 -10.24
C SER A 93 -1.88 -2.24 -10.80
N ALA A 94 -1.27 -3.30 -11.30
CA ALA A 94 0.04 -3.20 -11.94
C ALA A 94 -0.02 -2.37 -13.23
N GLN A 95 -1.10 -2.47 -13.98
CA GLN A 95 -1.28 -1.71 -15.23
C GLN A 95 -1.45 -0.21 -14.95
N THR A 96 -2.21 0.15 -13.93
CA THR A 96 -2.35 1.56 -13.51
C THR A 96 -1.01 2.10 -13.00
N ALA A 97 -0.27 1.31 -12.21
CA ALA A 97 1.06 1.70 -11.74
C ALA A 97 2.00 1.98 -12.91
N MET A 98 1.98 1.14 -13.94
CA MET A 98 2.81 1.34 -15.13
C MET A 98 2.47 2.62 -15.88
N ARG A 99 1.17 2.91 -16.08
CA ARG A 99 0.73 4.14 -16.75
C ARG A 99 1.10 5.39 -15.96
N CYS A 100 0.81 5.40 -14.68
CA CYS A 100 1.10 6.56 -13.82
C CYS A 100 2.60 6.78 -13.67
N ALA A 101 3.38 5.72 -13.55
CA ALA A 101 4.83 5.81 -13.49
C ALA A 101 5.39 6.54 -14.72
N GLY A 102 4.89 6.19 -15.90
CA GLY A 102 5.29 6.84 -17.15
C GLY A 102 4.97 8.34 -17.18
N GLU A 103 3.83 8.73 -16.61
CA GLU A 103 3.43 10.13 -16.55
C GLU A 103 4.29 10.96 -15.59
N TYR A 104 4.75 10.36 -14.50
CA TYR A 104 5.50 11.07 -13.46
C TYR A 104 7.01 10.82 -13.52
N GLY A 105 7.49 10.08 -14.50
CA GLY A 105 8.93 9.84 -14.66
C GLY A 105 9.53 8.85 -13.66
N HIS A 106 8.72 7.95 -13.11
CA HIS A 106 9.17 6.90 -12.19
C HIS A 106 9.23 5.55 -12.90
N SER A 107 9.77 4.54 -12.23
CA SER A 107 9.59 3.15 -12.64
C SER A 107 8.24 2.62 -12.14
N THR A 108 7.76 1.55 -12.76
CA THR A 108 6.54 0.86 -12.31
C THR A 108 6.69 0.36 -10.87
N LEU A 109 7.86 -0.14 -10.51
CA LEU A 109 8.17 -0.57 -9.14
C LEU A 109 8.02 0.58 -8.15
N GLU A 110 8.52 1.76 -8.51
CA GLU A 110 8.41 2.95 -7.65
C GLU A 110 6.95 3.36 -7.42
N GLU A 111 6.13 3.33 -8.47
CA GLU A 111 4.70 3.63 -8.35
C GLU A 111 3.98 2.57 -7.50
N ALA A 112 4.25 1.29 -7.75
CA ALA A 112 3.66 0.20 -6.96
C ALA A 112 4.04 0.32 -5.47
N ALA A 113 5.29 0.68 -5.19
CA ALA A 113 5.74 0.92 -3.82
C ALA A 113 4.97 2.08 -3.17
N LEU A 114 4.72 3.15 -3.92
CA LEU A 114 3.95 4.29 -3.44
C LEU A 114 2.53 3.87 -3.04
N TYR A 115 1.87 3.08 -3.88
CA TYR A 115 0.52 2.57 -3.61
C TYR A 115 0.50 1.65 -2.38
N ALA A 116 1.51 0.80 -2.23
CA ALA A 116 1.61 -0.09 -1.07
C ALA A 116 1.82 0.70 0.22
N ILE A 117 2.66 1.73 0.21
CA ILE A 117 2.89 2.60 1.36
C ILE A 117 1.60 3.32 1.74
N HIS A 118 0.85 3.81 0.76
CA HIS A 118 -0.46 4.41 0.96
C HIS A 118 -1.41 3.44 1.70
N GLY A 119 -1.45 2.19 1.25
CA GLY A 119 -2.23 1.15 1.91
C GLY A 119 -1.76 0.85 3.34
N LEU A 120 -0.46 0.79 3.57
CA LEU A 120 0.10 0.58 4.91
C LEU A 120 -0.29 1.70 5.87
N LEU A 121 -0.31 2.95 5.41
CA LEU A 121 -0.76 4.07 6.21
C LEU A 121 -2.25 4.00 6.51
N HIS A 122 -3.09 3.58 5.55
CA HIS A 122 -4.50 3.31 5.81
C HIS A 122 -4.68 2.26 6.91
N LEU A 123 -3.89 1.19 6.88
CA LEU A 123 -3.94 0.15 7.90
C LEU A 123 -3.54 0.68 9.28
N ASN A 124 -2.82 1.77 9.33
CA ASN A 124 -2.41 2.40 10.59
C ASN A 124 -3.28 3.62 10.95
N GLY A 125 -4.48 3.70 10.40
CA GLY A 125 -5.50 4.65 10.80
C GLY A 125 -5.60 5.93 9.99
N PHE A 126 -4.75 6.12 8.98
CA PHE A 126 -4.83 7.32 8.13
C PHE A 126 -6.04 7.25 7.21
N LEU A 127 -6.74 8.37 7.10
CA LEU A 127 -7.88 8.54 6.20
C LEU A 127 -7.55 9.56 5.13
N ASP A 128 -8.30 9.54 4.03
CA ASP A 128 -8.11 10.45 2.90
C ASP A 128 -9.42 11.02 2.35
N GLY A 129 -10.46 11.03 3.18
CA GLY A 129 -11.79 11.49 2.80
C GLY A 129 -11.95 13.02 2.75
N THR A 130 -11.09 13.77 3.42
CA THR A 130 -11.10 15.24 3.42
C THR A 130 -9.77 15.77 2.87
N ASP A 131 -9.77 17.04 2.46
CA ASP A 131 -8.53 17.68 1.97
C ASP A 131 -7.44 17.69 3.04
N HIS A 132 -7.82 17.98 4.27
CA HIS A 132 -6.88 17.99 5.40
C HIS A 132 -6.28 16.61 5.64
N GLU A 133 -7.10 15.57 5.63
CA GLU A 133 -6.66 14.18 5.79
C GLU A 133 -5.73 13.77 4.64
N ARG A 134 -6.08 14.10 3.40
CA ARG A 134 -5.25 13.80 2.23
C ARG A 134 -3.88 14.47 2.31
N GLN A 135 -3.84 15.75 2.69
CA GLN A 135 -2.58 16.49 2.80
C GLN A 135 -1.67 15.90 3.88
N ALA A 136 -2.23 15.58 5.04
CA ALA A 136 -1.48 14.97 6.14
C ALA A 136 -0.91 13.61 5.74
N MET A 137 -1.71 12.78 5.11
CA MET A 137 -1.32 11.46 4.66
C MET A 137 -0.25 11.53 3.56
N HIS A 138 -0.44 12.40 2.56
CA HIS A 138 0.50 12.55 1.46
C HIS A 138 1.88 13.01 1.92
N ALA A 139 1.95 13.91 2.89
CA ALA A 139 3.23 14.40 3.40
C ALA A 139 4.05 13.27 4.03
N ILE A 140 3.40 12.41 4.81
CA ILE A 140 4.05 11.25 5.44
C ILE A 140 4.38 10.19 4.40
N GLN A 141 3.45 9.90 3.52
CA GLN A 141 3.60 8.91 2.44
C GLN A 141 4.81 9.21 1.56
N GLU A 142 4.95 10.44 1.10
CA GLU A 142 6.06 10.84 0.23
C GLU A 142 7.39 10.73 0.95
N ARG A 143 7.44 11.14 2.20
CA ARG A 143 8.67 11.05 3.02
C ARG A 143 9.12 9.60 3.19
N ILE A 144 8.19 8.69 3.47
CA ILE A 144 8.49 7.26 3.62
C ILE A 144 8.89 6.65 2.27
N TRP A 145 8.20 7.03 1.20
CA TRP A 145 8.51 6.56 -0.15
C TRP A 145 9.94 6.91 -0.55
N LEU A 146 10.38 8.14 -0.28
CA LEU A 146 11.75 8.56 -0.54
C LEU A 146 12.76 7.82 0.37
N ALA A 147 12.46 7.70 1.64
CA ALA A 147 13.34 7.05 2.62
C ALA A 147 13.49 5.55 2.37
N SER A 148 12.51 4.89 1.77
CA SER A 148 12.52 3.45 1.51
C SER A 148 13.29 3.03 0.26
N ARG A 149 13.81 3.98 -0.50
CA ARG A 149 14.54 3.68 -1.75
C ARG A 149 15.79 2.84 -1.52
N GLY A 150 16.41 2.92 -0.37
CA GLY A 150 17.57 2.12 -0.04
C GLY A 150 18.85 2.66 -0.62
#